data_37868a9e2018f6297e1c7df677aa72cf
#
_entry.id   37868a9e2018f6297e1c7df677aa72cf
#
_cell.length_a   1.000
_cell.length_b   1.000
_cell.length_c   1.000
_cell.angle_alpha   90.00
_cell.angle_beta   90.00
_cell.angle_gamma   90.00
#
_symmetry.space_group_name_H-M   'P 1'
#
loop_
_entity.id
_entity.type
_entity.pdbx_description
1 polymer ?
#
loop_
_entity_poly.entity_id
_entity_poly.type
_entity_poly.pdbx_seq_one_letter_code
_entity_poly.pdbx_strand_id
1 'polypeptide(L)'
;AARTKALTADEVRDHVDRMGTTPFSLEKLDIDLDEGVGMGFSSLHKLRARAAEQLTQAMLAEYHSRSLERVAPRVFAKPIRKGSCKVGVLATNPACARAAKRAGADFIYVPALNYRRGEAVIAGQLSGTAEQAGYPKQCIPILPTVSHVFDEELRNGFDIWNRVREDKPVVVENLGQLVHAGEMGALPEVGPHIPVTNRFDLQAMADLGAQRIWLSPELSLVQIEELGEVSPWSNHYGFN
;
A
#
# COMPACT_ATOMS: atom_id res chain seq x y z
N ALA A 1 14.07 -55.23 16.66
CA ALA A 1 12.86 -56.07 16.42
C ALA A 1 11.65 -55.45 17.12
N ALA A 2 10.49 -55.50 16.46
CA ALA A 2 9.23 -55.04 17.04
C ALA A 2 8.84 -55.90 18.23
N ARG A 3 8.45 -55.31 19.36
CA ARG A 3 8.01 -56.06 20.57
C ARG A 3 6.56 -56.59 20.44
N THR A 4 5.72 -55.95 19.64
CA THR A 4 4.30 -56.25 19.50
C THR A 4 3.82 -56.28 18.04
N LYS A 5 4.16 -55.31 17.22
CA LYS A 5 3.77 -55.23 15.82
C LYS A 5 4.88 -54.53 15.01
N ALA A 6 5.21 -55.07 13.85
CA ALA A 6 6.11 -54.40 12.91
C ALA A 6 5.39 -53.21 12.26
N LEU A 7 6.13 -52.15 12.03
CA LEU A 7 5.65 -50.94 11.35
C LEU A 7 5.55 -51.22 9.85
N THR A 8 4.48 -50.76 9.22
CA THR A 8 4.28 -50.87 7.77
C THR A 8 4.58 -49.55 7.07
N ALA A 9 4.92 -49.60 5.78
CA ALA A 9 5.18 -48.41 4.99
C ALA A 9 3.96 -47.49 4.92
N ASP A 10 2.75 -48.04 4.85
CA ASP A 10 1.51 -47.28 4.85
C ASP A 10 1.26 -46.54 6.16
N GLU A 11 1.52 -47.20 7.31
CA GLU A 11 1.46 -46.54 8.63
C GLU A 11 2.46 -45.40 8.75
N VAL A 12 3.68 -45.56 8.23
CA VAL A 12 4.69 -44.49 8.20
C VAL A 12 4.17 -43.33 7.36
N ARG A 13 3.66 -43.60 6.15
CA ARG A 13 3.12 -42.59 5.26
C ARG A 13 2.01 -41.78 5.94
N ASP A 14 1.02 -42.44 6.47
CA ASP A 14 -0.13 -41.83 7.13
C ASP A 14 0.28 -40.91 8.29
N HIS A 15 1.30 -41.29 9.04
CA HIS A 15 1.77 -40.50 10.15
C HIS A 15 2.71 -39.37 9.76
N VAL A 16 3.47 -39.50 8.67
CA VAL A 16 4.36 -38.47 8.17
C VAL A 16 3.58 -37.39 7.39
N ASP A 17 2.55 -37.78 6.63
CA ASP A 17 1.73 -36.85 5.82
C ASP A 17 0.83 -35.92 6.64
N ARG A 18 0.71 -36.12 7.94
CA ARG A 18 -0.07 -35.22 8.82
C ARG A 18 0.60 -33.89 9.07
N MET A 19 0.72 -33.06 8.03
CA MET A 19 1.42 -31.75 8.05
C MET A 19 0.57 -30.58 8.60
N GLY A 20 -0.67 -30.84 9.01
CA GLY A 20 -1.77 -29.89 9.27
C GLY A 20 -1.51 -28.61 10.12
N THR A 21 -0.38 -28.51 10.83
CA THR A 21 0.01 -27.29 11.56
C THR A 21 1.20 -26.56 10.92
N THR A 22 1.65 -27.05 9.76
CA THR A 22 2.80 -26.48 9.04
C THR A 22 2.35 -25.93 7.68
N PRO A 23 3.08 -24.99 7.08
CA PRO A 23 2.79 -24.51 5.73
C PRO A 23 3.26 -25.47 4.63
N PHE A 24 3.68 -26.69 4.99
CA PHE A 24 4.25 -27.66 4.06
C PHE A 24 3.23 -28.73 3.67
N SER A 25 3.36 -29.24 2.45
CA SER A 25 2.70 -30.44 1.94
C SER A 25 3.76 -31.46 1.53
N LEU A 26 3.42 -32.75 1.69
CA LEU A 26 4.30 -33.85 1.30
C LEU A 26 4.04 -34.18 -0.18
N GLU A 27 5.02 -33.92 -1.06
CA GLU A 27 4.90 -34.28 -2.48
C GLU A 27 5.34 -35.72 -2.77
N LYS A 28 6.47 -36.12 -2.17
CA LYS A 28 7.06 -37.45 -2.39
C LYS A 28 7.64 -37.98 -1.09
N LEU A 29 7.42 -39.25 -0.83
CA LEU A 29 7.99 -39.95 0.30
C LEU A 29 8.53 -41.29 -0.16
N ASP A 30 9.84 -41.47 -0.08
CA ASP A 30 10.51 -42.76 -0.27
C ASP A 30 10.76 -43.35 1.11
N ILE A 31 10.32 -44.61 1.30
CA ILE A 31 10.40 -45.31 2.58
C ILE A 31 11.28 -46.54 2.39
N ASP A 32 12.41 -46.55 3.09
CA ASP A 32 13.25 -47.75 3.23
C ASP A 32 13.11 -48.26 4.66
N LEU A 33 12.51 -49.41 4.80
CA LEU A 33 12.12 -50.01 6.08
C LEU A 33 12.59 -51.46 6.17
N ASP A 34 13.45 -51.75 7.12
CA ASP A 34 13.87 -53.10 7.41
C ASP A 34 12.69 -53.96 7.91
N GLU A 35 12.67 -55.23 7.55
CA GLU A 35 11.65 -56.18 8.01
C GLU A 35 11.68 -56.37 9.54
N GLY A 36 10.50 -56.36 10.16
CA GLY A 36 10.36 -56.63 11.58
C GLY A 36 10.77 -55.46 12.51
N VAL A 37 10.98 -54.28 11.97
CA VAL A 37 11.27 -53.09 12.78
C VAL A 37 9.99 -52.51 13.34
N GLY A 38 10.01 -52.11 14.62
CA GLY A 38 8.93 -51.41 15.29
C GLY A 38 9.40 -50.05 15.84
N MET A 39 8.61 -49.02 15.58
CA MET A 39 8.80 -47.68 16.12
C MET A 39 7.49 -47.13 16.65
N GLY A 40 7.52 -46.43 17.78
CA GLY A 40 6.31 -45.78 18.28
C GLY A 40 5.90 -44.59 17.42
N PHE A 41 4.61 -44.42 17.16
CA PHE A 41 4.05 -43.32 16.34
C PHE A 41 4.46 -41.92 16.91
N SER A 42 4.65 -41.80 18.22
CA SER A 42 5.15 -40.56 18.82
C SER A 42 6.57 -40.18 18.32
N SER A 43 7.39 -41.18 18.00
CA SER A 43 8.72 -40.96 17.45
C SER A 43 8.66 -40.48 16.00
N LEU A 44 7.72 -41.02 15.20
CA LEU A 44 7.45 -40.53 13.83
C LEU A 44 6.95 -39.08 13.85
N HIS A 45 6.06 -38.75 14.79
CA HIS A 45 5.57 -37.37 14.94
C HIS A 45 6.70 -36.41 15.32
N LYS A 46 7.59 -36.80 16.23
CA LYS A 46 8.77 -36.00 16.60
C LYS A 46 9.72 -35.83 15.42
N LEU A 47 9.96 -36.89 14.65
CA LEU A 47 10.80 -36.84 13.46
C LEU A 47 10.24 -35.85 12.44
N ARG A 48 8.94 -35.96 12.11
CA ARG A 48 8.27 -35.05 11.20
C ARG A 48 8.35 -33.59 11.70
N ALA A 49 8.03 -33.33 12.96
CA ALA A 49 8.06 -32.00 13.54
C ALA A 49 9.47 -31.39 13.44
N ARG A 50 10.49 -32.18 13.76
CA ARG A 50 11.91 -31.75 13.65
C ARG A 50 12.32 -31.47 12.20
N ALA A 51 11.88 -32.31 11.25
CA ALA A 51 12.16 -32.10 9.84
C ALA A 51 11.51 -30.80 9.33
N ALA A 52 10.24 -30.56 9.66
CA ALA A 52 9.54 -29.32 9.32
C ALA A 52 10.22 -28.07 9.94
N GLU A 53 10.64 -28.17 11.19
CA GLU A 53 11.38 -27.08 11.86
C GLU A 53 12.72 -26.80 11.18
N GLN A 54 13.50 -27.85 10.89
CA GLN A 54 14.79 -27.70 10.20
C GLN A 54 14.62 -27.10 8.80
N LEU A 55 13.58 -27.53 8.06
CA LEU A 55 13.26 -26.96 6.76
C LEU A 55 12.91 -25.48 6.88
N THR A 56 12.06 -25.13 7.84
CA THR A 56 11.72 -23.71 8.11
C THR A 56 12.96 -22.89 8.42
N GLN A 57 13.83 -23.39 9.29
CA GLN A 57 15.09 -22.71 9.64
C GLN A 57 16.02 -22.56 8.42
N ALA A 58 16.12 -23.60 7.60
CA ALA A 58 16.93 -23.54 6.39
C ALA A 58 16.38 -22.52 5.38
N MET A 59 15.06 -22.49 5.17
CA MET A 59 14.42 -21.51 4.28
C MET A 59 14.57 -20.07 4.77
N LEU A 60 14.54 -19.87 6.08
CA LEU A 60 14.68 -18.55 6.70
C LEU A 60 16.12 -18.12 6.97
N ALA A 61 17.10 -19.01 6.80
CA ALA A 61 18.49 -18.74 7.14
C ALA A 61 19.06 -17.52 6.40
N GLU A 62 18.76 -17.39 5.12
CA GLU A 62 19.18 -16.23 4.32
C GLU A 62 18.51 -14.94 4.81
N TYR A 63 17.23 -15.01 5.18
CA TYR A 63 16.50 -13.87 5.73
C TYR A 63 17.07 -13.44 7.09
N HIS A 64 17.35 -14.38 7.97
CA HIS A 64 17.91 -14.10 9.30
C HIS A 64 19.35 -13.62 9.25
N SER A 65 20.11 -14.01 8.23
CA SER A 65 21.50 -13.58 8.03
C SER A 65 21.65 -12.20 7.40
N ARG A 66 20.53 -11.57 6.97
CA ARG A 66 20.57 -10.22 6.39
C ARG A 66 21.08 -9.22 7.42
N SER A 67 22.22 -8.61 7.15
CA SER A 67 22.64 -7.42 7.85
C SER A 67 22.03 -6.22 7.12
N LEU A 68 21.09 -5.53 7.75
CA LEU A 68 20.64 -4.25 7.25
C LEU A 68 21.79 -3.26 7.45
N GLU A 69 22.27 -2.71 6.35
CA GLU A 69 23.22 -1.60 6.42
C GLU A 69 22.54 -0.46 7.16
N ARG A 70 23.11 -0.05 8.29
CA ARG A 70 22.62 1.11 9.03
C ARG A 70 22.94 2.35 8.19
N VAL A 71 21.99 2.79 7.42
CA VAL A 71 22.08 4.10 6.75
C VAL A 71 22.19 5.15 7.83
N ALA A 72 23.29 5.89 7.83
CA ALA A 72 23.44 7.01 8.74
C ALA A 72 22.26 8.00 8.52
N PRO A 73 21.64 8.50 9.60
CA PRO A 73 20.53 9.44 9.46
C PRO A 73 21.04 10.64 8.65
N ARG A 74 20.37 10.96 7.54
CA ARG A 74 20.66 12.16 6.78
C ARG A 74 20.40 13.36 7.70
N VAL A 75 21.38 14.22 7.84
CA VAL A 75 21.21 15.52 8.50
C VAL A 75 20.55 16.45 7.50
N PHE A 76 19.28 16.74 7.70
CA PHE A 76 18.57 17.71 6.87
C PHE A 76 18.87 19.13 7.35
N ALA A 77 19.14 20.04 6.41
CA ALA A 77 19.24 21.45 6.73
C ALA A 77 17.88 21.96 7.24
N LYS A 78 17.90 22.81 8.27
CA LYS A 78 16.65 23.42 8.76
C LYS A 78 15.97 24.19 7.63
N PRO A 79 14.70 23.90 7.33
CA PRO A 79 14.00 24.59 6.27
C PRO A 79 13.79 26.06 6.62
N ILE A 80 14.09 26.93 5.67
CA ILE A 80 13.75 28.34 5.78
C ILE A 80 12.27 28.46 5.43
N ARG A 81 11.41 28.65 6.42
CA ARG A 81 9.98 28.92 6.22
C ARG A 81 9.81 30.24 5.46
N LYS A 82 9.76 30.21 4.15
CA LYS A 82 9.38 31.33 3.29
C LYS A 82 8.19 30.85 2.44
N GLY A 83 6.99 31.29 2.80
CA GLY A 83 5.81 30.99 2.01
C GLY A 83 4.52 31.49 2.68
N SER A 84 3.55 31.88 1.88
CA SER A 84 2.18 32.10 2.31
C SER A 84 1.50 30.75 2.54
N CYS A 85 0.66 30.68 3.57
CA CYS A 85 -0.24 29.54 3.75
C CYS A 85 -1.16 29.42 2.52
N LYS A 86 -1.29 28.23 1.97
CA LYS A 86 -2.19 27.91 0.86
C LYS A 86 -3.35 27.05 1.35
N VAL A 87 -4.52 27.29 0.78
CA VAL A 87 -5.75 26.59 1.17
C VAL A 87 -6.13 25.60 0.07
N GLY A 88 -6.14 24.32 0.41
CA GLY A 88 -6.71 23.26 -0.42
C GLY A 88 -8.11 22.90 0.05
N VAL A 89 -9.02 22.66 -0.89
CA VAL A 89 -10.41 22.29 -0.61
C VAL A 89 -10.72 20.96 -1.31
N LEU A 90 -11.14 19.96 -0.54
CA LEU A 90 -11.72 18.73 -1.08
C LEU A 90 -13.20 18.95 -1.35
N ALA A 91 -13.60 18.86 -2.61
CA ALA A 91 -14.98 19.05 -3.05
C ALA A 91 -15.52 17.78 -3.69
N THR A 92 -16.60 17.27 -3.15
CA THR A 92 -17.25 16.03 -3.63
C THR A 92 -18.30 16.26 -4.72
N ASN A 93 -18.61 17.52 -5.03
CA ASN A 93 -19.55 17.88 -6.08
C ASN A 93 -19.13 19.19 -6.80
N PRO A 94 -19.62 19.41 -8.03
CA PRO A 94 -19.26 20.59 -8.83
C PRO A 94 -19.64 21.94 -8.22
N ALA A 95 -20.74 22.00 -7.48
CA ALA A 95 -21.20 23.25 -6.85
C ALA A 95 -20.21 23.70 -5.76
N CYS A 96 -19.80 22.79 -4.89
CA CYS A 96 -18.77 23.04 -3.86
C CYS A 96 -17.42 23.41 -4.49
N ALA A 97 -16.99 22.71 -5.52
CA ALA A 97 -15.75 23.02 -6.23
C ALA A 97 -15.75 24.43 -6.84
N ARG A 98 -16.88 24.85 -7.42
CA ARG A 98 -17.03 26.21 -7.96
C ARG A 98 -17.09 27.26 -6.85
N ALA A 99 -17.73 26.95 -5.72
CA ALA A 99 -17.75 27.83 -4.56
C ALA A 99 -16.35 28.01 -3.98
N ALA A 100 -15.59 26.93 -3.80
CA ALA A 100 -14.20 26.98 -3.37
C ALA A 100 -13.33 27.84 -4.30
N LYS A 101 -13.48 27.67 -5.61
CA LYS A 101 -12.77 28.49 -6.61
C LYS A 101 -13.11 29.98 -6.47
N ARG A 102 -14.39 30.33 -6.32
CA ARG A 102 -14.82 31.74 -6.14
C ARG A 102 -14.31 32.31 -4.82
N ALA A 103 -14.19 31.48 -3.77
CA ALA A 103 -13.66 31.86 -2.48
C ALA A 103 -12.11 32.03 -2.48
N GLY A 104 -11.43 31.68 -3.57
CA GLY A 104 -9.99 31.87 -3.69
C GLY A 104 -9.14 30.70 -3.18
N ALA A 105 -9.70 29.49 -3.10
CA ALA A 105 -8.90 28.31 -2.77
C ALA A 105 -7.76 28.11 -3.79
N ASP A 106 -6.56 27.84 -3.30
CA ASP A 106 -5.37 27.63 -4.10
C ASP A 106 -5.41 26.28 -4.84
N PHE A 107 -5.97 25.26 -4.18
CA PHE A 107 -6.12 23.91 -4.71
C PHE A 107 -7.54 23.43 -4.53
N ILE A 108 -8.07 22.74 -5.54
CA ILE A 108 -9.38 22.13 -5.48
C ILE A 108 -9.22 20.65 -5.83
N TYR A 109 -9.40 19.82 -4.85
CA TYR A 109 -9.31 18.36 -4.97
C TYR A 109 -10.69 17.77 -5.20
N VAL A 110 -10.78 16.78 -6.08
CA VAL A 110 -12.04 16.13 -6.42
C VAL A 110 -11.84 14.62 -6.58
N PRO A 111 -12.75 13.78 -6.09
CA PRO A 111 -12.65 12.35 -6.31
C PRO A 111 -12.63 12.03 -7.82
N ALA A 112 -11.65 11.27 -8.29
CA ALA A 112 -11.51 10.93 -9.69
C ALA A 112 -12.72 10.16 -10.24
N LEU A 113 -13.35 9.32 -9.41
CA LEU A 113 -14.57 8.59 -9.76
C LEU A 113 -15.74 9.51 -10.11
N ASN A 114 -15.75 10.70 -9.54
CA ASN A 114 -16.78 11.69 -9.74
C ASN A 114 -16.43 12.71 -10.82
N TYR A 115 -15.17 12.71 -11.27
CA TYR A 115 -14.66 13.70 -12.20
C TYR A 115 -15.03 13.34 -13.63
N ARG A 116 -16.30 13.44 -13.97
CA ARG A 116 -16.77 13.43 -15.34
C ARG A 116 -17.12 14.84 -15.78
N ARG A 117 -16.52 15.28 -16.85
CA ARG A 117 -16.80 16.59 -17.41
C ARG A 117 -18.19 16.56 -18.07
N GLY A 118 -19.14 17.32 -17.51
CA GLY A 118 -20.48 17.44 -18.08
C GLY A 118 -21.48 16.37 -17.73
N GLU A 119 -21.11 15.39 -16.88
CA GLU A 119 -22.05 14.39 -16.38
C GLU A 119 -22.38 14.59 -14.90
N ALA A 120 -23.61 14.38 -14.51
CA ALA A 120 -24.01 14.31 -13.11
C ALA A 120 -23.35 13.11 -12.43
N VAL A 121 -22.70 13.36 -11.29
CA VAL A 121 -21.87 12.40 -10.59
C VAL A 121 -22.65 11.23 -10.01
N ILE A 122 -23.89 11.48 -9.65
CA ILE A 122 -24.83 10.47 -9.14
C ILE A 122 -26.14 10.73 -9.85
N ALA A 123 -26.54 9.81 -10.71
CA ALA A 123 -27.83 9.88 -11.40
C ALA A 123 -28.95 10.06 -10.37
N GLY A 124 -29.70 11.16 -10.47
CA GLY A 124 -30.86 11.45 -9.66
C GLY A 124 -30.68 12.38 -8.46
N GLN A 125 -29.47 12.84 -8.13
CA GLN A 125 -29.28 13.71 -6.95
C GLN A 125 -28.96 15.18 -7.26
N LEU A 126 -28.69 15.54 -8.51
CA LEU A 126 -28.19 16.87 -8.84
C LEU A 126 -29.05 17.51 -9.91
N SER A 127 -29.84 18.50 -9.51
CA SER A 127 -30.76 19.23 -10.39
C SER A 127 -30.40 20.69 -10.67
N GLY A 128 -29.16 21.09 -10.33
CA GLY A 128 -28.71 22.47 -10.46
C GLY A 128 -27.88 22.75 -11.72
N THR A 129 -27.89 23.98 -12.19
CA THR A 129 -27.05 24.42 -13.35
C THR A 129 -25.55 24.28 -13.12
N ALA A 130 -25.09 24.34 -11.86
CA ALA A 130 -23.69 24.14 -11.50
C ALA A 130 -23.23 22.70 -11.70
N GLU A 131 -24.10 21.75 -11.41
CA GLU A 131 -23.85 20.33 -11.63
C GLU A 131 -23.82 19.98 -13.11
N GLN A 132 -24.71 20.54 -13.91
CA GLN A 132 -24.73 20.38 -15.36
C GLN A 132 -23.46 20.92 -16.01
N ALA A 133 -22.91 22.01 -15.47
CA ALA A 133 -21.66 22.58 -15.97
C ALA A 133 -20.40 21.80 -15.58
N GLY A 134 -20.53 20.79 -14.72
CA GLY A 134 -19.42 19.96 -14.24
C GLY A 134 -18.41 20.70 -13.37
N TYR A 135 -17.29 20.06 -13.09
CA TYR A 135 -16.22 20.62 -12.27
C TYR A 135 -15.48 21.75 -12.98
N PRO A 136 -14.99 22.76 -12.24
CA PRO A 136 -14.17 23.82 -12.85
C PRO A 136 -12.86 23.22 -13.40
N LYS A 137 -12.28 23.91 -14.37
CA LYS A 137 -10.93 23.58 -14.87
C LYS A 137 -9.92 23.70 -13.73
N GLN A 138 -8.87 22.91 -13.78
CA GLN A 138 -7.77 22.91 -12.80
C GLN A 138 -8.08 22.22 -11.46
N CYS A 139 -9.13 21.42 -11.37
CA CYS A 139 -9.28 20.51 -10.24
C CYS A 139 -8.23 19.40 -10.29
N ILE A 140 -7.76 19.00 -9.13
CA ILE A 140 -6.78 17.91 -8.94
C ILE A 140 -7.58 16.65 -8.63
N PRO A 141 -7.49 15.61 -9.46
CA PRO A 141 -8.20 14.35 -9.20
C PRO A 141 -7.52 13.58 -8.06
N ILE A 142 -8.33 13.01 -7.17
CA ILE A 142 -7.91 12.04 -6.16
C ILE A 142 -8.27 10.67 -6.68
N LEU A 143 -7.28 9.80 -6.85
CA LEU A 143 -7.51 8.41 -7.27
C LEU A 143 -8.17 7.62 -6.13
N PRO A 144 -8.96 6.58 -6.44
CA PRO A 144 -9.55 5.74 -5.39
C PRO A 144 -8.46 4.97 -4.63
N THR A 145 -8.64 4.79 -3.33
CA THR A 145 -7.69 4.07 -2.46
C THR A 145 -7.44 2.64 -2.95
N VAL A 146 -8.51 1.98 -3.42
CA VAL A 146 -8.45 0.64 -4.00
C VAL A 146 -8.70 0.73 -5.49
N SER A 147 -7.80 0.20 -6.29
CA SER A 147 -7.93 0.10 -7.74
C SER A 147 -7.52 -1.31 -8.19
N HIS A 148 -8.42 -1.97 -8.89
CA HIS A 148 -8.15 -3.27 -9.50
C HIS A 148 -7.57 -3.05 -10.90
N VAL A 149 -6.24 -3.06 -11.00
CA VAL A 149 -5.54 -2.75 -12.26
C VAL A 149 -5.71 -3.86 -13.32
N PHE A 150 -6.04 -5.08 -12.88
CA PHE A 150 -6.04 -6.28 -13.72
C PHE A 150 -7.43 -6.78 -14.12
N ASP A 151 -8.49 -6.12 -13.67
CA ASP A 151 -9.85 -6.57 -13.96
C ASP A 151 -10.37 -5.90 -15.24
N GLU A 152 -10.32 -6.63 -16.37
CA GLU A 152 -10.76 -6.11 -17.67
C GLU A 152 -12.26 -5.79 -17.69
N GLU A 153 -13.07 -6.45 -16.87
CA GLU A 153 -14.51 -6.20 -16.78
C GLU A 153 -14.80 -4.85 -16.09
N LEU A 154 -13.95 -4.44 -15.13
CA LEU A 154 -14.03 -3.13 -14.50
C LEU A 154 -13.54 -2.00 -15.41
N ARG A 155 -12.71 -2.29 -16.41
CA ARG A 155 -12.25 -1.31 -17.41
C ARG A 155 -13.41 -0.70 -18.20
N ASN A 156 -14.50 -1.42 -18.40
CA ASN A 156 -15.66 -0.93 -19.12
C ASN A 156 -16.44 0.15 -18.38
N GLY A 157 -16.19 0.35 -17.09
CA GLY A 157 -16.84 1.35 -16.26
C GLY A 157 -16.00 2.60 -16.03
N PHE A 158 -14.76 2.46 -15.57
CA PHE A 158 -13.94 3.59 -15.17
C PHE A 158 -12.45 3.25 -15.14
N ASP A 159 -11.73 3.72 -16.14
CA ASP A 159 -10.27 3.70 -16.12
C ASP A 159 -9.72 4.92 -15.39
N ILE A 160 -9.19 4.72 -14.20
CA ILE A 160 -8.65 5.80 -13.35
C ILE A 160 -7.46 6.50 -14.03
N TRP A 161 -6.70 5.77 -14.84
CA TRP A 161 -5.50 6.28 -15.50
C TRP A 161 -5.81 7.31 -16.58
N ASN A 162 -7.01 7.30 -17.12
CA ASN A 162 -7.50 8.37 -18.00
C ASN A 162 -7.58 9.76 -17.32
N ARG A 163 -7.43 9.82 -16.00
CA ARG A 163 -7.40 11.07 -15.22
C ARG A 163 -5.98 11.53 -14.91
N VAL A 164 -5.01 10.66 -15.09
CA VAL A 164 -3.59 10.96 -14.91
C VAL A 164 -3.03 11.53 -16.20
N ARG A 165 -2.31 12.63 -16.12
CA ARG A 165 -1.75 13.33 -17.27
C ARG A 165 -0.35 13.82 -16.96
N GLU A 166 0.51 13.80 -17.95
CA GLU A 166 1.84 14.38 -17.91
C GLU A 166 1.79 15.85 -17.45
N ASP A 167 2.72 16.23 -16.59
CA ASP A 167 2.86 17.58 -16.00
C ASP A 167 1.62 18.08 -15.25
N LYS A 168 0.72 17.19 -14.81
CA LYS A 168 -0.46 17.58 -14.02
C LYS A 168 -0.46 16.89 -12.66
N PRO A 169 -0.91 17.62 -11.62
CA PRO A 169 -1.04 17.05 -10.30
C PRO A 169 -2.16 16.01 -10.24
N VAL A 170 -1.92 14.95 -9.49
CA VAL A 170 -2.86 13.89 -9.17
C VAL A 170 -2.60 13.38 -7.76
N VAL A 171 -3.65 13.23 -6.95
CA VAL A 171 -3.51 12.61 -5.63
C VAL A 171 -3.59 11.11 -5.77
N VAL A 172 -2.60 10.44 -5.22
CA VAL A 172 -2.46 8.98 -5.21
C VAL A 172 -2.68 8.45 -3.79
N GLU A 173 -3.37 7.33 -3.67
CA GLU A 173 -3.84 6.80 -2.39
C GLU A 173 -3.22 5.44 -2.03
N ASN A 174 -2.30 4.96 -2.85
CA ASN A 174 -1.45 3.80 -2.58
C ASN A 174 -0.12 3.89 -3.33
N LEU A 175 0.87 3.10 -2.89
CA LEU A 175 2.24 3.14 -3.44
C LEU A 175 2.30 2.73 -4.92
N GLY A 176 1.49 1.78 -5.34
CA GLY A 176 1.43 1.38 -6.76
C GLY A 176 0.99 2.53 -7.66
N GLN A 177 0.00 3.32 -7.21
CA GLN A 177 -0.42 4.52 -7.92
C GLN A 177 0.66 5.60 -7.93
N LEU A 178 1.43 5.76 -6.84
CA LEU A 178 2.53 6.73 -6.77
C LEU A 178 3.58 6.46 -7.85
N VAL A 179 4.05 5.23 -7.92
CA VAL A 179 5.06 4.82 -8.90
C VAL A 179 4.52 4.97 -10.32
N HIS A 180 3.35 4.41 -10.59
CA HIS A 180 2.80 4.40 -11.94
C HIS A 180 2.41 5.80 -12.45
N ALA A 181 1.87 6.66 -11.60
CA ALA A 181 1.61 8.06 -11.96
C ALA A 181 2.91 8.81 -12.30
N GLY A 182 3.99 8.54 -11.56
CA GLY A 182 5.33 9.06 -11.87
C GLY A 182 5.86 8.58 -13.21
N GLU A 183 5.71 7.30 -13.54
CA GLU A 183 6.06 6.71 -14.85
C GLU A 183 5.29 7.35 -16.01
N MET A 184 4.04 7.76 -15.77
CA MET A 184 3.22 8.50 -16.73
C MET A 184 3.61 9.99 -16.85
N GLY A 185 4.63 10.46 -16.14
CA GLY A 185 5.09 11.84 -16.13
C GLY A 185 4.17 12.81 -15.37
N ALA A 186 3.24 12.32 -14.57
CA ALA A 186 2.40 13.16 -13.73
C ALA A 186 3.17 13.74 -12.54
N LEU A 187 2.54 14.67 -11.83
CA LEU A 187 3.05 15.26 -10.59
C LEU A 187 2.28 14.67 -9.40
N PRO A 188 2.68 13.49 -8.88
CA PRO A 188 1.89 12.80 -7.89
C PRO A 188 1.95 13.52 -6.53
N GLU A 189 0.81 13.61 -5.87
CA GLU A 189 0.65 14.04 -4.49
C GLU A 189 0.22 12.83 -3.67
N VAL A 190 0.91 12.55 -2.57
CA VAL A 190 0.57 11.46 -1.66
C VAL A 190 -0.62 11.84 -0.81
N GLY A 191 -1.71 11.12 -0.94
CA GLY A 191 -2.97 11.37 -0.23
C GLY A 191 -3.00 10.79 1.19
N PRO A 192 -4.08 11.07 1.94
CA PRO A 192 -4.17 10.75 3.37
C PRO A 192 -4.26 9.25 3.68
N HIS A 193 -4.57 8.40 2.70
CA HIS A 193 -4.63 6.95 2.91
C HIS A 193 -3.26 6.26 2.84
N ILE A 194 -2.21 6.99 2.49
CA ILE A 194 -0.82 6.55 2.67
C ILE A 194 -0.34 7.17 3.99
N PRO A 195 -0.21 6.39 5.07
CA PRO A 195 0.10 6.93 6.39
C PRO A 195 1.55 7.43 6.44
N VAL A 196 1.75 8.74 6.29
CA VAL A 196 3.04 9.39 6.44
C VAL A 196 3.10 10.00 7.82
N THR A 197 3.86 9.37 8.71
CA THR A 197 3.86 9.69 10.14
C THR A 197 5.23 10.11 10.68
N ASN A 198 6.28 9.92 9.90
CA ASN A 198 7.64 10.22 10.32
C ASN A 198 8.52 10.68 9.14
N ARG A 199 9.71 11.16 9.46
CA ARG A 199 10.66 11.70 8.46
C ARG A 199 11.14 10.67 7.43
N PHE A 200 11.14 9.38 7.79
CA PHE A 200 11.58 8.32 6.88
C PHE A 200 10.51 8.05 5.84
N ASP A 201 9.23 8.05 6.26
CA ASP A 201 8.10 7.98 5.34
C ASP A 201 8.12 9.17 4.37
N LEU A 202 8.32 10.39 4.89
CA LEU A 202 8.46 11.59 4.05
C LEU A 202 9.55 11.44 3.00
N GLN A 203 10.74 10.98 3.43
CA GLN A 203 11.85 10.80 2.51
C GLN A 203 11.55 9.71 1.49
N ALA A 204 10.97 8.58 1.90
CA ALA A 204 10.64 7.49 1.00
C ALA A 204 9.63 7.93 -0.08
N MET A 205 8.59 8.68 0.31
CA MET A 205 7.62 9.22 -0.66
C MET A 205 8.27 10.22 -1.62
N ALA A 206 9.17 11.05 -1.11
CA ALA A 206 9.93 11.99 -1.93
C ALA A 206 10.86 11.30 -2.92
N ASP A 207 11.58 10.27 -2.48
CA ASP A 207 12.47 9.47 -3.33
C ASP A 207 11.68 8.72 -4.44
N LEU A 208 10.41 8.40 -4.17
CA LEU A 208 9.47 7.85 -5.16
C LEU A 208 8.84 8.91 -6.09
N GLY A 209 9.21 10.18 -5.96
CA GLY A 209 8.80 11.24 -6.86
C GLY A 209 7.58 12.05 -6.42
N ALA A 210 7.11 11.88 -5.19
CA ALA A 210 6.00 12.69 -4.66
C ALA A 210 6.33 14.19 -4.68
N GLN A 211 5.41 15.01 -5.21
CA GLN A 211 5.57 16.46 -5.28
C GLN A 211 4.93 17.18 -4.09
N ARG A 212 3.96 16.56 -3.47
CA ARG A 212 3.28 17.01 -2.26
C ARG A 212 2.85 15.79 -1.44
N ILE A 213 2.84 15.95 -0.13
CA ILE A 213 2.48 14.87 0.78
C ILE A 213 1.46 15.41 1.78
N TRP A 214 0.33 14.71 1.90
CA TRP A 214 -0.64 14.96 2.95
C TRP A 214 -0.20 14.20 4.19
N LEU A 215 -0.03 14.90 5.29
CA LEU A 215 0.36 14.27 6.54
C LEU A 215 -0.82 13.50 7.13
N SER A 216 -0.51 12.42 7.86
CA SER A 216 -1.55 11.66 8.56
C SER A 216 -2.28 12.54 9.58
N PRO A 217 -3.62 12.49 9.62
CA PRO A 217 -4.41 13.21 10.62
C PRO A 217 -4.19 12.72 12.06
N GLU A 218 -3.47 11.62 12.25
CA GLU A 218 -3.10 11.08 13.56
C GLU A 218 -1.95 11.86 14.23
N LEU A 219 -1.24 12.69 13.45
CA LEU A 219 -0.11 13.46 13.98
C LEU A 219 -0.58 14.64 14.83
N SER A 220 0.04 14.78 16.00
CA SER A 220 -0.10 15.98 16.82
C SER A 220 0.65 17.17 16.20
N LEU A 221 0.29 18.41 16.59
CA LEU A 221 0.98 19.61 16.14
C LEU A 221 2.49 19.56 16.46
N VAL A 222 2.87 19.03 17.61
CA VAL A 222 4.28 18.87 18.00
C VAL A 222 5.01 17.95 17.02
N GLN A 223 4.43 16.82 16.68
CA GLN A 223 5.02 15.89 15.69
C GLN A 223 5.12 16.54 14.30
N ILE A 224 4.13 17.32 13.90
CA ILE A 224 4.16 18.04 12.62
C ILE A 224 5.27 19.10 12.62
N GLU A 225 5.47 19.80 13.72
CA GLU A 225 6.56 20.77 13.88
C GLU A 225 7.94 20.08 13.79
N GLU A 226 8.10 18.96 14.48
CA GLU A 226 9.32 18.13 14.42
C GLU A 226 9.61 17.64 12.99
N LEU A 227 8.59 17.19 12.27
CA LEU A 227 8.73 16.82 10.85
C LEU A 227 9.17 18.02 10.01
N GLY A 228 8.59 19.18 10.24
CA GLY A 228 8.94 20.43 9.53
C GLY A 228 10.37 20.91 9.78
N GLU A 229 10.95 20.60 10.95
CA GLU A 229 12.32 20.99 11.29
C GLU A 229 13.40 20.15 10.58
N VAL A 230 13.09 18.91 10.26
CA VAL A 230 14.08 17.93 9.75
C VAL A 230 13.88 17.55 8.28
N SER A 231 12.84 18.07 7.63
CA SER A 231 12.52 17.71 6.27
C SER A 231 12.89 18.80 5.26
N PRO A 232 13.55 18.46 4.14
CA PRO A 232 13.75 19.39 3.03
C PRO A 232 12.41 19.77 2.34
N TRP A 233 11.33 19.07 2.66
CA TRP A 233 10.01 19.19 2.07
C TRP A 233 9.04 20.07 2.85
N SER A 234 9.52 20.78 3.88
CA SER A 234 8.68 21.65 4.74
C SER A 234 7.88 22.72 4.00
N ASN A 235 8.16 22.94 2.72
CA ASN A 235 7.43 23.89 1.89
C ASN A 235 6.28 23.25 1.09
N HIS A 236 6.07 21.95 1.22
CA HIS A 236 5.15 21.20 0.36
C HIS A 236 4.09 20.39 1.12
N TYR A 237 3.98 20.58 2.44
CA TYR A 237 2.96 19.85 3.22
C TYR A 237 1.56 20.39 2.88
N GLY A 238 0.71 19.50 2.42
CA GLY A 238 -0.71 19.72 2.42
C GLY A 238 -1.24 19.42 3.82
N PHE A 239 -1.76 20.41 4.52
CA PHE A 239 -2.57 20.18 5.72
C PHE A 239 -4.01 19.98 5.30
N ASN A 240 -4.69 18.97 5.90
CA ASN A 240 -6.13 18.82 5.83
C ASN A 240 -6.81 19.82 6.78
#